data_14a1dd96a899af85fdf2e6c93bebaf73
#
_entry.id   14a1dd96a899af85fdf2e6c93bebaf73
#
_cell.length_a   1.000
_cell.length_b   1.000
_cell.length_c   1.000
_cell.angle_alpha   90.00
_cell.angle_beta   90.00
_cell.angle_gamma   90.00
#
_symmetry.space_group_name_H-M   'P 1'
#
loop_
_entity.id
_entity.type
_entity.pdbx_description
1 polymer ?
#
loop_
_entity_poly.entity_id
_entity_poly.type
_entity_poly.pdbx_seq_one_letter_code
_entity_poly.pdbx_strand_id
1 'polypeptide(L)'
;MIDDMVISVADAARALDVSERRVLAMLHAGELQGEKVGGRWVVSPHSLRHPKRPGRPMSPRNAWALILKTDAWLDPQAAWKLNERMAHLRDRDDPALVLASWLRSRGERLELSAPRTTTLVDDVRVVPSGVSDRRSGMAVSDLVELYVHQDEAEAVKADHWLVPARGKPNVILHVAPFLPPNPVPITLVIADLVDNGTERDIRQARELARRYL
;
A
#
# COMPACT_ATOMS: atom_id res chain seq x y z
N MET A 1 -13.50 -22.40 -9.38
CA MET A 1 -13.39 -21.61 -10.62
C MET A 1 -14.23 -20.37 -10.40
N ILE A 2 -13.65 -19.32 -9.83
CA ILE A 2 -14.30 -18.00 -9.71
C ILE A 2 -13.75 -17.21 -10.90
N ASP A 3 -14.69 -16.91 -11.76
CA ASP A 3 -14.59 -16.20 -13.02
C ASP A 3 -13.66 -14.98 -12.86
N ASP A 4 -12.52 -15.01 -13.53
CA ASP A 4 -11.63 -13.86 -13.71
C ASP A 4 -12.26 -12.95 -14.78
N MET A 5 -13.43 -12.39 -14.42
CA MET A 5 -14.22 -11.57 -15.32
C MET A 5 -13.50 -10.24 -15.52
N VAL A 6 -12.70 -10.15 -16.57
CA VAL A 6 -12.08 -8.88 -16.98
C VAL A 6 -13.16 -7.90 -17.44
N ILE A 7 -12.95 -6.62 -17.22
CA ILE A 7 -13.88 -5.56 -17.62
C ILE A 7 -13.28 -4.70 -18.74
N SER A 8 -14.14 -3.99 -19.47
CA SER A 8 -13.68 -3.06 -20.50
C SER A 8 -13.00 -1.83 -19.92
N VAL A 9 -12.17 -1.15 -20.73
CA VAL A 9 -11.58 0.16 -20.39
C VAL A 9 -12.68 1.18 -20.05
N ALA A 10 -13.82 1.15 -20.77
CA ALA A 10 -14.95 2.04 -20.54
C ALA A 10 -15.61 1.77 -19.16
N ASP A 11 -15.76 0.50 -18.77
CA ASP A 11 -16.31 0.13 -17.45
C ASP A 11 -15.35 0.53 -16.33
N ALA A 12 -14.05 0.30 -16.54
CA ALA A 12 -13.01 0.74 -15.61
C ALA A 12 -12.99 2.27 -15.45
N ALA A 13 -13.16 3.02 -16.55
CA ALA A 13 -13.22 4.47 -16.54
C ALA A 13 -14.41 4.97 -15.71
N ARG A 14 -15.60 4.34 -15.88
CA ARG A 14 -16.79 4.65 -15.07
C ARG A 14 -16.57 4.31 -13.58
N ALA A 15 -16.02 3.14 -13.29
CA ALA A 15 -15.78 2.70 -11.92
C ALA A 15 -14.77 3.60 -11.16
N LEU A 16 -13.76 4.09 -11.88
CA LEU A 16 -12.72 4.98 -11.31
C LEU A 16 -13.10 6.48 -11.41
N ASP A 17 -14.19 6.82 -12.11
CA ASP A 17 -14.61 8.19 -12.44
C ASP A 17 -13.49 9.01 -13.08
N VAL A 18 -12.88 8.44 -14.12
CA VAL A 18 -11.81 9.04 -14.93
C VAL A 18 -12.11 8.82 -16.41
N SER A 19 -11.38 9.49 -17.30
CA SER A 19 -11.49 9.24 -18.73
C SER A 19 -10.86 7.89 -19.13
N GLU A 20 -11.34 7.27 -20.22
CA GLU A 20 -10.73 6.07 -20.80
C GLU A 20 -9.25 6.27 -21.14
N ARG A 21 -8.88 7.47 -21.61
CA ARG A 21 -7.48 7.84 -21.85
C ARG A 21 -6.64 7.74 -20.58
N ARG A 22 -7.19 8.12 -19.42
CA ARG A 22 -6.49 7.99 -18.13
C ARG A 22 -6.34 6.52 -17.74
N VAL A 23 -7.37 5.71 -17.94
CA VAL A 23 -7.30 4.25 -17.71
C VAL A 23 -6.19 3.61 -18.55
N LEU A 24 -6.11 3.96 -19.85
CA LEU A 24 -5.05 3.46 -20.72
C LEU A 24 -3.66 3.91 -20.27
N ALA A 25 -3.52 5.16 -19.81
CA ALA A 25 -2.27 5.64 -19.22
C ALA A 25 -1.88 4.87 -17.96
N MET A 26 -2.86 4.55 -17.09
CA MET A 26 -2.64 3.75 -15.88
C MET A 26 -2.24 2.30 -16.19
N LEU A 27 -2.82 1.69 -17.23
CA LEU A 27 -2.42 0.37 -17.71
C LEU A 27 -0.99 0.36 -18.26
N HIS A 28 -0.62 1.37 -19.05
CA HIS A 28 0.75 1.49 -19.58
C HIS A 28 1.78 1.79 -18.48
N ALA A 29 1.38 2.50 -17.42
CA ALA A 29 2.23 2.80 -16.27
C ALA A 29 2.28 1.65 -15.24
N GLY A 30 1.52 0.55 -15.45
CA GLY A 30 1.41 -0.54 -14.48
C GLY A 30 0.61 -0.18 -13.22
N GLU A 31 -0.08 0.98 -13.21
CA GLU A 31 -0.95 1.40 -12.09
C GLU A 31 -2.25 0.59 -12.04
N LEU A 32 -2.64 -0.02 -13.15
CA LEU A 32 -3.75 -0.96 -13.27
C LEU A 32 -3.24 -2.24 -13.93
N GLN A 33 -3.73 -3.37 -13.46
CA GLN A 33 -3.48 -4.67 -14.08
C GLN A 33 -4.50 -4.91 -15.20
N GLY A 34 -4.01 -5.35 -16.34
CA GLY A 34 -4.83 -5.67 -17.49
C GLY A 34 -4.00 -6.30 -18.60
N GLU A 35 -4.69 -6.85 -19.57
CA GLU A 35 -4.08 -7.51 -20.73
C GLU A 35 -4.77 -7.09 -22.02
N LYS A 36 -4.16 -7.41 -23.17
CA LYS A 36 -4.79 -7.22 -24.48
C LYS A 36 -5.45 -8.50 -24.93
N VAL A 37 -6.78 -8.47 -25.04
CA VAL A 37 -7.58 -9.56 -25.60
C VAL A 37 -8.15 -9.09 -26.94
N GLY A 38 -7.84 -9.80 -28.04
CA GLY A 38 -8.29 -9.41 -29.38
C GLY A 38 -7.86 -8.00 -29.81
N GLY A 39 -6.69 -7.53 -29.36
CA GLY A 39 -6.18 -6.20 -29.69
C GLY A 39 -6.75 -5.07 -28.83
N ARG A 40 -7.70 -5.33 -27.93
CA ARG A 40 -8.29 -4.37 -27.00
C ARG A 40 -7.81 -4.59 -25.58
N TRP A 41 -7.56 -3.51 -24.86
CA TRP A 41 -7.24 -3.59 -23.44
C TRP A 41 -8.49 -4.01 -22.64
N VAL A 42 -8.29 -4.96 -21.74
CA VAL A 42 -9.22 -5.34 -20.68
C VAL A 42 -8.53 -5.14 -19.33
N VAL A 43 -9.29 -4.83 -18.31
CA VAL A 43 -8.78 -4.46 -16.97
C VAL A 43 -9.21 -5.54 -15.98
N SER A 44 -8.30 -5.96 -15.12
CA SER A 44 -8.65 -6.82 -13.98
C SER A 44 -9.51 -6.02 -12.98
N PRO A 45 -10.73 -6.46 -12.64
CA PRO A 45 -11.57 -5.79 -11.64
C PRO A 45 -10.88 -5.68 -10.28
N HIS A 46 -9.95 -6.58 -10.00
CA HIS A 46 -9.15 -6.57 -8.77
C HIS A 46 -8.29 -5.31 -8.66
N SER A 47 -7.77 -4.81 -9.77
CA SER A 47 -6.94 -3.59 -9.80
C SER A 47 -7.74 -2.29 -9.65
N LEU A 48 -9.09 -2.33 -9.79
CA LEU A 48 -9.97 -1.16 -9.60
C LEU A 48 -10.29 -0.87 -8.13
N ARG A 49 -9.93 -1.76 -7.23
CA ARG A 49 -10.27 -1.67 -5.80
C ARG A 49 -9.47 -0.65 -5.02
N HIS A 50 -8.72 0.23 -5.71
CA HIS A 50 -8.06 1.33 -5.05
C HIS A 50 -9.07 2.46 -4.77
N PRO A 51 -9.38 2.72 -3.51
CA PRO A 51 -10.29 3.81 -3.18
C PRO A 51 -9.72 5.14 -3.71
N LYS A 52 -10.59 6.03 -4.21
CA LYS A 52 -10.22 7.42 -4.52
C LYS A 52 -9.57 8.02 -3.26
N ARG A 53 -8.28 8.36 -3.35
CA ARG A 53 -7.53 8.88 -2.21
C ARG A 53 -7.59 10.39 -2.22
N PRO A 54 -8.10 11.02 -1.18
CA PRO A 54 -8.15 12.47 -1.09
C PRO A 54 -6.75 13.03 -0.83
N GLY A 55 -6.33 13.97 -1.66
CA GLY A 55 -5.14 14.77 -1.42
C GLY A 55 -3.90 14.37 -2.22
N ARG A 56 -2.92 15.26 -2.22
CA ARG A 56 -1.62 15.05 -2.89
C ARG A 56 -0.68 14.27 -1.96
N PRO A 57 0.04 13.25 -2.45
CA PRO A 57 1.08 12.56 -1.68
C PRO A 57 2.11 13.54 -1.12
N MET A 58 2.62 13.27 0.06
CA MET A 58 3.79 13.95 0.61
C MET A 58 5.04 13.53 -0.16
N SER A 59 6.10 14.33 -0.10
CA SER A 59 7.42 13.86 -0.54
C SER A 59 7.84 12.65 0.30
N PRO A 60 8.69 11.74 -0.21
CA PRO A 60 9.19 10.60 0.57
C PRO A 60 9.79 11.03 1.91
N ARG A 61 10.57 12.12 1.92
CA ARG A 61 11.17 12.70 3.13
C ARG A 61 10.12 13.07 4.19
N ASN A 62 9.06 13.76 3.79
CA ASN A 62 8.00 14.18 4.70
C ASN A 62 7.14 13.00 5.17
N ALA A 63 6.89 12.02 4.29
CA ALA A 63 6.18 10.81 4.63
C ALA A 63 6.92 10.02 5.72
N TRP A 64 8.24 9.85 5.56
CA TRP A 64 9.06 9.17 6.56
C TRP A 64 9.25 9.98 7.85
N ALA A 65 9.33 11.30 7.77
CA ALA A 65 9.32 12.15 8.96
C ALA A 65 8.04 11.95 9.79
N LEU A 66 6.88 11.86 9.12
CA LEU A 66 5.61 11.56 9.77
C LEU A 66 5.60 10.16 10.38
N ILE A 67 6.04 9.14 9.62
CA ILE A 67 6.07 7.74 10.06
C ILE A 67 6.93 7.58 11.32
N LEU A 68 8.14 8.12 11.29
CA LEU A 68 9.11 8.00 12.37
C LEU A 68 8.90 9.03 13.49
N LYS A 69 7.92 9.91 13.35
CA LYS A 69 7.63 11.01 14.28
C LYS A 69 8.86 11.84 14.59
N THR A 70 9.59 12.23 13.54
CA THR A 70 10.82 13.03 13.67
C THR A 70 10.78 14.23 12.75
N ASP A 71 11.36 15.33 13.21
CA ASP A 71 11.59 16.55 12.44
C ASP A 71 13.08 16.81 12.14
N ALA A 72 13.95 15.90 12.60
CA ALA A 72 15.41 16.06 12.55
C ALA A 72 15.98 16.39 11.16
N TRP A 73 15.29 15.98 10.09
CA TRP A 73 15.71 16.26 8.71
C TRP A 73 14.78 17.22 7.96
N LEU A 74 13.82 17.82 8.66
CA LEU A 74 12.91 18.82 8.09
C LEU A 74 13.39 20.24 8.40
N ASP A 75 13.09 21.19 7.51
CA ASP A 75 13.17 22.58 7.88
C ASP A 75 12.01 22.96 8.83
N PRO A 76 12.14 24.03 9.61
CA PRO A 76 11.13 24.40 10.60
C PRO A 76 9.73 24.61 10.02
N GLN A 77 9.63 25.13 8.80
CA GLN A 77 8.35 25.37 8.14
C GLN A 77 7.69 24.05 7.71
N ALA A 78 8.48 23.08 7.19
CA ALA A 78 7.99 21.77 6.84
C ALA A 78 7.54 20.97 8.07
N ALA A 79 8.31 21.03 9.16
CA ALA A 79 7.97 20.41 10.43
C ALA A 79 6.65 20.98 11.00
N TRP A 80 6.52 22.30 11.02
CA TRP A 80 5.28 22.95 11.46
C TRP A 80 4.06 22.51 10.63
N LYS A 81 4.17 22.55 9.29
CA LYS A 81 3.09 22.12 8.38
C LYS A 81 2.71 20.65 8.57
N LEU A 82 3.67 19.78 8.86
CA LEU A 82 3.44 18.37 9.10
C LEU A 82 2.65 18.17 10.40
N ASN A 83 3.06 18.84 11.47
CA ASN A 83 2.38 18.79 12.77
C ASN A 83 0.95 19.35 12.69
N GLU A 84 0.74 20.45 12.00
CA GLU A 84 -0.58 21.03 11.76
C GLU A 84 -1.49 20.05 10.98
N ARG A 85 -0.99 19.43 9.90
CA ARG A 85 -1.74 18.42 9.16
C ARG A 85 -2.14 17.24 10.03
N MET A 86 -1.24 16.76 10.89
CA MET A 86 -1.53 15.66 11.81
C MET A 86 -2.56 16.05 12.87
N ALA A 87 -2.49 17.27 13.41
CA ALA A 87 -3.46 17.76 14.38
C ALA A 87 -4.90 17.79 13.81
N HIS A 88 -5.04 18.12 12.51
CA HIS A 88 -6.35 18.18 11.84
C HIS A 88 -6.71 16.89 11.10
N LEU A 89 -5.96 15.81 11.27
CA LEU A 89 -6.25 14.56 10.55
C LEU A 89 -7.57 13.92 11.01
N ARG A 90 -7.87 13.99 12.32
CA ARG A 90 -9.12 13.45 12.90
C ARG A 90 -10.38 14.16 12.40
N ASP A 91 -10.25 15.43 12.03
CA ASP A 91 -11.38 16.25 11.57
C ASP A 91 -11.74 15.99 10.10
N ARG A 92 -11.01 15.09 9.42
CA ARG A 92 -11.28 14.72 8.03
C ARG A 92 -12.43 13.72 7.94
N ASP A 93 -13.17 13.74 6.85
CA ASP A 93 -14.28 12.80 6.58
C ASP A 93 -13.81 11.33 6.65
N ASP A 94 -12.61 11.05 6.15
CA ASP A 94 -11.98 9.72 6.21
C ASP A 94 -10.48 9.84 6.52
N PRO A 95 -10.11 9.88 7.81
CA PRO A 95 -8.71 10.01 8.23
C PRO A 95 -7.80 8.90 7.68
N ALA A 96 -8.31 7.66 7.55
CA ALA A 96 -7.53 6.54 7.04
C ALA A 96 -7.14 6.73 5.57
N LEU A 97 -8.10 7.13 4.72
CA LEU A 97 -7.85 7.40 3.31
C LEU A 97 -6.92 8.59 3.12
N VAL A 98 -7.10 9.65 3.91
CA VAL A 98 -6.22 10.83 3.87
C VAL A 98 -4.80 10.47 4.23
N LEU A 99 -4.60 9.73 5.33
CA LEU A 99 -3.29 9.26 5.79
C LEU A 99 -2.60 8.39 4.73
N ALA A 100 -3.30 7.40 4.18
CA ALA A 100 -2.77 6.55 3.12
C ALA A 100 -2.36 7.36 1.86
N SER A 101 -3.16 8.38 1.50
CA SER A 101 -2.79 9.29 0.42
C SER A 101 -1.49 10.05 0.70
N TRP A 102 -1.31 10.57 1.91
CA TRP A 102 -0.09 11.28 2.30
C TRP A 102 1.14 10.37 2.26
N LEU A 103 0.99 9.11 2.70
CA LEU A 103 2.08 8.15 2.81
C LEU A 103 2.35 7.35 1.53
N ARG A 104 1.68 7.65 0.42
CA ARG A 104 1.82 6.89 -0.84
C ARG A 104 3.26 6.79 -1.35
N SER A 105 4.08 7.79 -1.11
CA SER A 105 5.48 7.84 -1.56
C SER A 105 6.49 7.24 -0.57
N ARG A 106 6.03 6.48 0.44
CA ARG A 106 6.89 5.89 1.48
C ARG A 106 7.84 4.80 1.00
N GLY A 107 7.55 4.20 -0.14
CA GLY A 107 8.36 3.12 -0.73
C GLY A 107 7.67 2.53 -1.95
N GLU A 108 8.34 1.59 -2.59
CA GLU A 108 7.80 0.78 -3.67
C GLU A 108 7.04 -0.41 -3.07
N ARG A 109 5.83 -0.68 -3.54
CA ARG A 109 5.00 -1.82 -3.14
C ARG A 109 5.05 -2.89 -4.21
N LEU A 110 5.56 -4.05 -3.87
CA LEU A 110 5.69 -5.21 -4.75
C LEU A 110 4.69 -6.29 -4.35
N GLU A 111 3.99 -6.84 -5.33
CA GLU A 111 3.10 -7.99 -5.19
C GLU A 111 3.84 -9.25 -5.67
N LEU A 112 4.16 -10.13 -4.72
CA LEU A 112 5.04 -11.25 -4.93
C LEU A 112 4.37 -12.58 -4.53
N SER A 113 4.97 -13.67 -5.00
CA SER A 113 4.66 -15.03 -4.56
C SER A 113 5.91 -15.66 -3.96
N ALA A 114 5.74 -16.28 -2.80
CA ALA A 114 6.76 -17.06 -2.10
C ALA A 114 6.30 -18.52 -1.96
N PRO A 115 7.19 -19.52 -2.04
CA PRO A 115 6.85 -20.90 -1.76
C PRO A 115 6.54 -21.14 -0.27
N ARG A 116 7.15 -20.34 0.61
CA ARG A 116 6.92 -20.36 2.07
C ARG A 116 6.97 -18.95 2.64
N THR A 117 5.91 -18.55 3.31
CA THR A 117 5.83 -17.23 3.95
C THR A 117 6.34 -17.23 5.39
N THR A 118 6.33 -18.38 6.09
CA THR A 118 6.73 -18.49 7.48
C THR A 118 8.19 -18.11 7.71
N THR A 119 9.11 -18.65 6.90
CA THR A 119 10.55 -18.32 7.00
C THR A 119 10.86 -16.87 6.64
N LEU A 120 10.05 -16.27 5.77
CA LEU A 120 10.18 -14.85 5.40
C LEU A 120 9.79 -13.92 6.54
N VAL A 121 8.73 -14.24 7.28
CA VAL A 121 8.28 -13.41 8.43
C VAL A 121 9.30 -13.43 9.57
N ASP A 122 10.07 -14.51 9.70
CA ASP A 122 11.10 -14.67 10.72
C ASP A 122 12.46 -14.06 10.32
N ASP A 123 12.60 -13.55 9.09
CA ASP A 123 13.85 -12.93 8.63
C ASP A 123 14.05 -11.58 9.34
N VAL A 124 15.23 -11.40 9.93
CA VAL A 124 15.59 -10.18 10.68
C VAL A 124 15.68 -8.91 9.85
N ARG A 125 15.77 -9.05 8.52
CA ARG A 125 15.84 -7.94 7.55
C ARG A 125 14.46 -7.36 7.20
N VAL A 126 13.38 -8.01 7.61
CA VAL A 126 12.03 -7.55 7.32
C VAL A 126 11.25 -7.17 8.57
N VAL A 127 10.28 -6.28 8.42
CA VAL A 127 9.41 -5.82 9.50
C VAL A 127 7.95 -6.02 9.09
N PRO A 128 7.16 -6.82 9.84
CA PRO A 128 5.73 -7.01 9.57
C PRO A 128 4.93 -5.71 9.69
N SER A 129 4.01 -5.50 8.73
CA SER A 129 3.09 -4.37 8.71
C SER A 129 1.73 -4.77 8.13
N GLY A 130 0.83 -3.85 7.93
CA GLY A 130 -0.47 -4.07 7.29
C GLY A 130 -1.21 -5.27 7.86
N VAL A 131 -1.55 -6.25 7.02
CA VAL A 131 -2.25 -7.47 7.43
C VAL A 131 -1.42 -8.37 8.35
N SER A 132 -0.10 -8.26 8.34
CA SER A 132 0.80 -9.04 9.21
C SER A 132 1.04 -8.42 10.58
N ASP A 133 0.63 -7.17 10.80
CA ASP A 133 0.70 -6.55 12.13
C ASP A 133 -0.44 -7.08 13.00
N ARG A 134 -0.11 -7.54 14.21
CA ARG A 134 -1.10 -8.10 15.14
C ARG A 134 -2.22 -7.13 15.49
N ARG A 135 -1.94 -5.81 15.50
CA ARG A 135 -2.92 -4.76 15.81
C ARG A 135 -3.95 -4.59 14.69
N SER A 136 -3.65 -5.07 13.49
CA SER A 136 -4.60 -5.05 12.37
C SER A 136 -5.84 -5.91 12.64
N GLY A 137 -5.76 -6.88 13.57
CA GLY A 137 -6.83 -7.83 13.81
C GLY A 137 -7.12 -8.75 12.62
N MET A 138 -6.26 -8.76 11.61
CA MET A 138 -6.38 -9.55 10.38
C MET A 138 -5.86 -10.97 10.58
N ALA A 139 -6.22 -11.60 11.70
CA ALA A 139 -5.75 -12.92 12.07
C ALA A 139 -5.90 -13.95 10.93
N VAL A 140 -4.81 -14.67 10.64
CA VAL A 140 -4.71 -15.77 9.67
C VAL A 140 -5.09 -15.36 8.23
N SER A 141 -4.16 -14.68 7.58
CA SER A 141 -4.17 -14.50 6.13
C SER A 141 -3.03 -15.33 5.52
N ASP A 142 -3.28 -15.96 4.38
CA ASP A 142 -2.20 -16.54 3.55
C ASP A 142 -1.28 -15.45 2.98
N LEU A 143 -1.68 -14.19 3.12
CA LEU A 143 -0.95 -13.02 2.69
C LEU A 143 -0.10 -12.49 3.84
N VAL A 144 1.19 -12.28 3.61
CA VAL A 144 2.09 -11.55 4.50
C VAL A 144 2.46 -10.20 3.89
N GLU A 145 2.55 -9.18 4.74
CA GLU A 145 2.87 -7.81 4.33
C GLU A 145 4.02 -7.28 5.19
N LEU A 146 5.11 -6.90 4.53
CA LEU A 146 6.41 -6.69 5.15
C LEU A 146 7.11 -5.47 4.57
N TYR A 147 7.93 -4.81 5.38
CA TYR A 147 8.91 -3.82 4.95
C TYR A 147 10.30 -4.42 4.89
N VAL A 148 11.08 -3.99 3.90
CA VAL A 148 12.51 -4.28 3.75
C VAL A 148 13.24 -2.99 3.37
N HIS A 149 14.50 -2.84 3.86
CA HIS A 149 15.35 -1.76 3.40
C HIS A 149 15.74 -1.98 1.92
N GLN A 150 15.80 -0.91 1.14
CA GLN A 150 16.09 -1.00 -0.29
C GLN A 150 17.39 -1.74 -0.62
N ASP A 151 18.42 -1.62 0.23
CA ASP A 151 19.72 -2.27 0.02
C ASP A 151 19.68 -3.78 0.26
N GLU A 152 18.69 -4.28 1.04
CA GLU A 152 18.50 -5.70 1.36
C GLU A 152 17.45 -6.38 0.46
N ALA A 153 16.68 -5.60 -0.30
CA ALA A 153 15.51 -6.10 -1.02
C ALA A 153 15.85 -7.22 -2.01
N GLU A 154 16.93 -7.10 -2.78
CA GLU A 154 17.32 -8.13 -3.75
C GLU A 154 17.81 -9.40 -3.04
N ALA A 155 18.57 -9.27 -1.96
CA ALA A 155 19.02 -10.42 -1.17
C ALA A 155 17.84 -11.17 -0.55
N VAL A 156 16.90 -10.45 0.08
CA VAL A 156 15.68 -11.05 0.66
C VAL A 156 14.85 -11.74 -0.42
N LYS A 157 14.67 -11.12 -1.60
CA LYS A 157 13.95 -11.74 -2.71
C LYS A 157 14.61 -13.03 -3.18
N ALA A 158 15.93 -13.05 -3.29
CA ALA A 158 16.68 -14.24 -3.70
C ALA A 158 16.59 -15.36 -2.66
N ASP A 159 16.85 -15.07 -1.38
CA ASP A 159 16.89 -16.03 -0.30
C ASP A 159 15.54 -16.72 -0.05
N HIS A 160 14.43 -15.98 -0.27
CA HIS A 160 13.07 -16.46 -0.06
C HIS A 160 12.34 -16.84 -1.36
N TRP A 161 13.04 -16.85 -2.50
CA TRP A 161 12.48 -17.22 -3.81
C TRP A 161 11.24 -16.39 -4.18
N LEU A 162 11.29 -15.10 -3.87
CA LEU A 162 10.20 -14.20 -4.17
C LEU A 162 10.17 -13.87 -5.67
N VAL A 163 9.07 -14.16 -6.31
CA VAL A 163 8.87 -13.87 -7.74
C VAL A 163 7.63 -12.99 -7.93
N PRO A 164 7.56 -12.16 -8.99
CA PRO A 164 6.35 -11.41 -9.29
C PRO A 164 5.11 -12.32 -9.33
N ALA A 165 4.06 -11.94 -8.63
CA ALA A 165 2.83 -12.72 -8.59
C ALA A 165 2.15 -12.74 -9.96
N ARG A 166 1.82 -13.92 -10.46
CA ARG A 166 1.04 -14.11 -11.70
C ARG A 166 -0.47 -14.17 -11.47
N GLY A 167 -0.90 -14.08 -10.23
CA GLY A 167 -2.28 -14.14 -9.77
C GLY A 167 -2.41 -13.47 -8.41
N LYS A 168 -3.15 -14.09 -7.49
CA LYS A 168 -3.27 -13.56 -6.12
C LYS A 168 -1.91 -13.64 -5.41
N PRO A 169 -1.33 -12.52 -4.97
CA PRO A 169 -0.08 -12.54 -4.22
C PRO A 169 -0.27 -13.19 -2.84
N ASN A 170 0.77 -13.83 -2.32
CA ASN A 170 0.85 -14.23 -0.92
C ASN A 170 1.90 -13.42 -0.12
N VAL A 171 2.61 -12.50 -0.81
CA VAL A 171 3.55 -11.57 -0.20
C VAL A 171 3.33 -10.17 -0.78
N ILE A 172 3.20 -9.18 0.11
CA ILE A 172 3.36 -7.77 -0.22
C ILE A 172 4.65 -7.31 0.44
N LEU A 173 5.60 -6.86 -0.39
CA LEU A 173 6.87 -6.36 0.06
C LEU A 173 6.98 -4.86 -0.22
N HIS A 174 7.10 -4.07 0.83
CA HIS A 174 7.37 -2.64 0.74
C HIS A 174 8.88 -2.42 0.77
N VAL A 175 9.47 -2.03 -0.36
CA VAL A 175 10.88 -1.65 -0.48
C VAL A 175 11.02 -0.17 -0.15
N ALA A 176 11.73 0.14 0.93
CA ALA A 176 11.76 1.49 1.47
C ALA A 176 13.19 1.98 1.76
N PRO A 177 13.43 3.30 1.69
CA PRO A 177 14.74 3.88 2.00
C PRO A 177 15.08 3.85 3.49
N PHE A 178 14.11 3.54 4.34
CA PHE A 178 14.29 3.38 5.78
C PHE A 178 13.51 2.14 6.23
N LEU A 179 14.10 1.34 7.10
CA LEU A 179 13.39 0.26 7.76
C LEU A 179 12.62 0.83 8.96
N PRO A 180 11.30 0.66 9.02
CA PRO A 180 10.54 1.12 10.17
C PRO A 180 10.91 0.32 11.44
N PRO A 181 10.69 0.88 12.65
CA PRO A 181 10.89 0.12 13.90
C PRO A 181 9.90 -1.06 13.97
N ASN A 182 10.24 -2.08 14.75
CA ASN A 182 9.34 -3.19 15.06
C ASN A 182 8.89 -3.06 16.53
N PRO A 183 7.58 -2.95 16.82
CA PRO A 183 6.45 -2.88 15.87
C PRO A 183 6.43 -1.58 15.07
N VAL A 184 5.92 -1.67 13.84
CA VAL A 184 5.80 -0.49 12.97
C VAL A 184 4.86 0.56 13.58
N PRO A 185 5.03 1.85 13.28
CA PRO A 185 4.05 2.88 13.66
C PRO A 185 2.66 2.56 13.13
N ILE A 186 1.63 2.78 13.93
CA ILE A 186 0.24 2.46 13.57
C ILE A 186 -0.22 3.19 12.30
N THR A 187 0.35 4.35 12.01
CA THR A 187 0.11 5.11 10.79
C THR A 187 0.48 4.32 9.52
N LEU A 188 1.56 3.50 9.60
CA LEU A 188 1.91 2.59 8.50
C LEU A 188 0.88 1.48 8.35
N VAL A 189 0.50 0.81 9.44
CA VAL A 189 -0.51 -0.26 9.41
C VAL A 189 -1.80 0.23 8.77
N ILE A 190 -2.27 1.42 9.15
CA ILE A 190 -3.48 2.02 8.56
C ILE A 190 -3.30 2.26 7.06
N ALA A 191 -2.17 2.83 6.65
CA ALA A 191 -1.91 3.13 5.25
C ALA A 191 -1.81 1.86 4.39
N ASP A 192 -1.13 0.82 4.90
CA ASP A 192 -0.94 -0.45 4.21
C ASP A 192 -2.28 -1.17 4.02
N LEU A 193 -3.12 -1.22 5.06
CA LEU A 193 -4.48 -1.78 4.95
C LEU A 193 -5.33 -1.06 3.90
N VAL A 194 -5.24 0.27 3.83
CA VAL A 194 -5.92 1.03 2.77
C VAL A 194 -5.35 0.69 1.39
N ASP A 195 -4.03 0.48 1.27
CA ASP A 195 -3.36 0.15 0.02
C ASP A 195 -3.74 -1.23 -0.51
N ASN A 196 -4.09 -2.18 0.37
CA ASN A 196 -4.59 -3.50 -0.02
C ASN A 196 -5.97 -3.43 -0.69
N GLY A 197 -6.77 -2.41 -0.40
CA GLY A 197 -7.96 -2.03 -1.15
C GLY A 197 -9.18 -2.95 -0.99
N THR A 198 -9.14 -4.00 -0.14
CA THR A 198 -10.34 -4.80 0.13
C THR A 198 -11.27 -4.04 1.07
N GLU A 199 -12.60 -4.27 0.97
CA GLU A 199 -13.56 -3.64 1.88
C GLU A 199 -13.26 -3.96 3.35
N ARG A 200 -12.79 -5.17 3.62
CA ARG A 200 -12.41 -5.63 4.95
C ARG A 200 -11.22 -4.82 5.46
N ASP A 201 -10.17 -4.66 4.67
CA ASP A 201 -8.95 -3.96 5.05
C ASP A 201 -9.21 -2.47 5.25
N ILE A 202 -9.99 -1.85 4.36
CA ILE A 202 -10.37 -0.43 4.48
C ILE A 202 -11.21 -0.20 5.74
N ARG A 203 -12.17 -1.08 6.04
CA ARG A 203 -12.98 -0.98 7.26
C ARG A 203 -12.10 -1.07 8.49
N GLN A 204 -11.15 -2.01 8.51
CA GLN A 204 -10.21 -2.16 9.61
C GLN A 204 -9.26 -0.95 9.74
N ALA A 205 -8.77 -0.41 8.63
CA ALA A 205 -7.98 0.82 8.62
C ALA A 205 -8.74 1.99 9.26
N ARG A 206 -10.03 2.15 8.93
CA ARG A 206 -10.88 3.19 9.52
C ARG A 206 -11.10 2.99 11.01
N GLU A 207 -11.23 1.74 11.47
CA GLU A 207 -11.35 1.44 12.89
C GLU A 207 -10.07 1.76 13.65
N LEU A 208 -8.91 1.37 13.12
CA LEU A 208 -7.61 1.73 13.68
C LEU A 208 -7.41 3.26 13.69
N ALA A 209 -7.79 3.96 12.62
CA ALA A 209 -7.69 5.41 12.57
C ALA A 209 -8.54 6.07 13.67
N ARG A 210 -9.78 5.63 13.87
CA ARG A 210 -10.65 6.14 14.95
C ARG A 210 -10.08 5.90 16.35
N ARG A 211 -9.36 4.78 16.52
CA ARG A 211 -8.84 4.38 17.83
C ARG A 211 -7.52 5.07 18.18
N TYR A 212 -6.66 5.33 17.21
CA TYR A 212 -5.26 5.68 17.46
C TYR A 212 -4.82 7.04 16.90
N LEU A 213 -5.57 7.65 15.97
CA LEU A 213 -5.31 9.00 15.47
C LEU A 213 -6.12 10.03 16.25
#